data_e98f75d4ca7ef28357f862a8aa07166f
#
_entry.id   e98f75d4ca7ef28357f862a8aa07166f
#
_cell.length_a   1.000
_cell.length_b   1.000
_cell.length_c   1.000
_cell.angle_alpha   90.00
_cell.angle_beta   90.00
_cell.angle_gamma   90.00
#
_symmetry.space_group_name_H-M   'P 1'
#
loop_
_entity.id
_entity.type
_entity.pdbx_description
1 polymer ?
#
loop_
_entity_poly.entity_id
_entity_poly.type
_entity_poly.pdbx_seq_one_letter_code
_entity_poly.pdbx_strand_id
1 'polypeptide(L)'
;LSWSEFDLNGNTNYKQELTFNDSDVAEYTSRYFCNANAGTRTGQQDLNIFEACGTMSETVSAGSIFISLINISGQNKYGLAQGNWIDSATNAPTRSSVWFQWANTDLVTSIQIDPNFDDANYKYVDATLTVLHSDG
;
A
#
# COMPACT_ATOMS: atom_id res chain seq x y z
N LEU A 1 6.07 -0.58 7.36
CA LEU A 1 5.42 -1.84 7.73
C LEU A 1 6.19 -3.01 7.16
N SER A 2 6.48 -4.00 7.95
CA SER A 2 7.05 -5.28 7.52
C SER A 2 6.28 -6.43 8.17
N TRP A 3 6.27 -7.59 7.52
CA TRP A 3 5.60 -8.80 8.01
C TRP A 3 6.37 -10.04 7.57
N SER A 4 6.22 -11.13 8.31
CA SER A 4 6.83 -12.42 7.99
C SER A 4 5.92 -13.31 7.16
N GLU A 5 4.63 -13.18 7.35
CA GLU A 5 3.60 -13.97 6.67
C GLU A 5 2.35 -13.15 6.43
N PHE A 6 1.68 -13.43 5.35
CA PHE A 6 0.37 -12.90 5.04
C PHE A 6 -0.55 -14.07 4.65
N ASP A 7 -1.61 -14.26 5.42
CA ASP A 7 -2.58 -15.35 5.19
C ASP A 7 -3.67 -14.87 4.24
N LEU A 8 -3.77 -15.48 3.07
CA LEU A 8 -4.74 -15.15 2.02
C LEU A 8 -5.95 -16.07 1.97
N ASN A 9 -6.01 -17.08 2.82
CA ASN A 9 -7.11 -18.02 2.92
C ASN A 9 -7.70 -18.46 1.55
N GLY A 10 -6.82 -18.78 0.59
CA GLY A 10 -7.20 -19.31 -0.73
C GLY A 10 -7.48 -18.27 -1.82
N ASN A 11 -7.30 -16.99 -1.57
CA ASN A 11 -7.51 -15.97 -2.60
C ASN A 11 -6.19 -15.54 -3.25
N THR A 12 -6.19 -15.47 -4.58
CA THR A 12 -4.98 -15.16 -5.38
C THR A 12 -4.91 -13.71 -5.87
N ASN A 13 -5.94 -12.90 -5.67
CA ASN A 13 -5.98 -11.50 -6.13
C ASN A 13 -5.83 -10.56 -4.95
N TYR A 14 -4.62 -10.22 -4.64
CA TYR A 14 -4.28 -9.44 -3.47
C TYR A 14 -4.05 -7.96 -3.81
N LYS A 15 -4.66 -7.09 -3.02
CA LYS A 15 -4.44 -5.65 -3.04
C LYS A 15 -4.20 -5.17 -1.63
N GLN A 16 -3.18 -4.34 -1.43
CA GLN A 16 -3.06 -3.54 -0.22
C GLN A 16 -3.48 -2.11 -0.51
N GLU A 17 -4.44 -1.64 0.22
CA GLU A 17 -4.97 -0.29 0.11
C GLU A 17 -4.43 0.58 1.24
N LEU A 18 -4.05 1.79 0.88
CA LEU A 18 -3.57 2.82 1.78
C LEU A 18 -4.55 3.97 1.77
N THR A 19 -5.04 4.35 2.94
CA THR A 19 -5.86 5.54 3.14
C THR A 19 -5.26 6.46 4.20
N PHE A 20 -5.53 7.75 4.07
CA PHE A 20 -5.16 8.76 5.06
C PHE A 20 -6.42 9.32 5.72
N ASN A 21 -6.38 9.45 7.04
CA ASN A 21 -7.46 10.05 7.85
C ASN A 21 -8.83 9.40 7.64
N ASP A 22 -8.88 8.10 7.38
CA ASP A 22 -10.10 7.35 7.04
C ASP A 22 -10.90 7.98 5.88
N SER A 23 -10.20 8.62 4.93
CA SER A 23 -10.85 9.25 3.78
C SER A 23 -11.34 8.19 2.81
N ASP A 24 -12.66 8.12 2.65
CA ASP A 24 -13.39 7.23 1.73
C ASP A 24 -13.85 7.94 0.44
N VAL A 25 -13.33 9.14 0.18
CA VAL A 25 -13.65 9.93 -1.00
C VAL A 25 -12.56 9.79 -2.08
N ALA A 26 -12.94 10.02 -3.33
CA ALA A 26 -12.09 9.86 -4.49
C ALA A 26 -11.08 11.03 -4.64
N GLU A 27 -10.15 11.14 -3.68
CA GLU A 27 -9.16 12.22 -3.57
C GLU A 27 -7.76 11.81 -4.02
N TYR A 28 -7.53 10.54 -4.36
CA TYR A 28 -6.19 10.06 -4.72
C TYR A 28 -5.98 10.04 -6.22
N THR A 29 -4.81 10.50 -6.61
CA THR A 29 -4.28 10.33 -7.97
C THR A 29 -2.92 9.66 -7.85
N SER A 30 -2.70 8.60 -8.59
CA SER A 30 -1.44 7.85 -8.51
C SER A 30 -0.92 7.45 -9.88
N ARG A 31 0.40 7.30 -9.91
CA ARG A 31 1.12 6.64 -10.99
C ARG A 31 1.94 5.52 -10.40
N TYR A 32 1.77 4.33 -10.91
CA TYR A 32 2.44 3.14 -10.38
C TYR A 32 3.34 2.46 -11.41
N PHE A 33 4.34 1.82 -10.89
CA PHE A 33 5.22 0.90 -11.61
C PHE A 33 5.45 -0.34 -10.76
N CYS A 34 5.39 -1.50 -11.38
CA CYS A 34 5.83 -2.76 -10.78
C CYS A 34 6.60 -3.62 -11.80
N ASN A 35 7.22 -4.70 -11.36
CA ASN A 35 8.04 -5.54 -12.22
C ASN A 35 7.34 -6.05 -13.48
N ALA A 36 6.02 -6.21 -13.43
CA ALA A 36 5.21 -6.77 -14.50
C ALA A 36 4.35 -5.73 -15.23
N ASN A 37 4.12 -4.55 -14.64
CA ASN A 37 3.15 -3.60 -15.17
C ASN A 37 3.41 -2.16 -14.73
N ALA A 38 2.82 -1.21 -15.45
CA ALA A 38 2.82 0.21 -15.09
C ALA A 38 1.49 0.86 -15.47
N GLY A 39 1.07 1.87 -14.72
CA GLY A 39 -0.18 2.57 -15.01
C GLY A 39 -0.37 3.86 -14.25
N THR A 40 -1.54 4.47 -14.46
CA THR A 40 -1.97 5.69 -13.79
C THR A 40 -3.43 5.51 -13.36
N ARG A 41 -3.75 5.99 -12.18
CA ARG A 41 -5.11 6.04 -11.65
C ARG A 41 -5.43 7.42 -11.12
N THR A 42 -6.67 7.82 -11.25
CA THR A 42 -7.18 9.13 -10.82
C THR A 42 -8.53 8.97 -10.16
N GLY A 43 -8.82 9.82 -9.16
CA GLY A 43 -10.12 9.85 -8.51
C GLY A 43 -10.44 8.59 -7.73
N GLN A 44 -9.46 8.03 -7.05
CA GLN A 44 -9.61 6.83 -6.21
C GLN A 44 -9.95 7.19 -4.77
N GLN A 45 -10.59 6.24 -4.07
CA GLN A 45 -10.86 6.33 -2.63
C GLN A 45 -9.67 5.89 -1.79
N ASP A 46 -8.69 5.21 -2.38
CA ASP A 46 -7.53 4.62 -1.72
C ASP A 46 -6.35 4.54 -2.68
N LEU A 47 -5.16 4.29 -2.12
CA LEU A 47 -3.97 3.99 -2.90
C LEU A 47 -3.72 2.49 -2.88
N ASN A 48 -3.79 1.88 -4.04
CA ASN A 48 -3.43 0.48 -4.19
C ASN A 48 -1.91 0.33 -4.36
N ILE A 49 -1.25 -0.28 -3.37
CA ILE A 49 0.21 -0.39 -3.34
C ILE A 49 0.72 -1.57 -4.17
N PHE A 50 -0.08 -2.64 -4.30
CA PHE A 50 0.38 -3.89 -4.94
C PHE A 50 -0.38 -4.27 -6.21
N GLU A 51 -1.19 -3.39 -6.74
CA GLU A 51 -2.02 -3.74 -7.89
C GLU A 51 -1.20 -4.20 -9.10
N ALA A 52 -1.65 -5.29 -9.69
CA ALA A 52 -1.12 -5.89 -10.93
C ALA A 52 0.34 -6.36 -10.89
N CYS A 53 0.92 -6.58 -9.74
CA CYS A 53 2.32 -6.94 -9.56
C CYS A 53 2.57 -8.40 -9.21
N GLY A 54 1.88 -9.32 -9.82
CA GLY A 54 2.03 -10.75 -9.55
C GLY A 54 1.01 -11.28 -8.54
N THR A 55 0.92 -12.57 -8.46
CA THR A 55 0.06 -13.27 -7.51
C THR A 55 0.80 -13.44 -6.19
N MET A 56 0.26 -12.89 -5.12
CA MET A 56 0.55 -13.41 -3.80
C MET A 56 -0.25 -14.70 -3.65
N SER A 57 0.37 -15.85 -3.50
CA SER A 57 -0.32 -17.11 -3.26
C SER A 57 -0.50 -17.38 -1.77
N GLU A 58 -1.32 -18.35 -1.49
CA GLU A 58 -2.02 -18.72 -0.27
C GLU A 58 -1.19 -18.87 1.02
N THR A 59 0.11 -18.90 0.95
CA THR A 59 0.97 -19.14 2.11
C THR A 59 2.29 -18.38 1.99
N VAL A 60 2.52 -17.51 2.96
CA VAL A 60 3.82 -16.93 3.30
C VAL A 60 4.47 -16.07 2.20
N SER A 61 4.08 -14.83 2.15
CA SER A 61 4.91 -13.81 1.51
C SER A 61 5.42 -12.84 2.56
N ALA A 62 6.66 -13.00 2.96
CA ALA A 62 7.35 -11.96 3.71
C ALA A 62 7.43 -10.69 2.87
N GLY A 63 7.22 -9.54 3.48
CA GLY A 63 7.23 -8.30 2.73
C GLY A 63 7.41 -7.05 3.57
N SER A 64 7.50 -5.94 2.87
CA SER A 64 7.58 -4.63 3.50
C SER A 64 6.94 -3.55 2.64
N ILE A 65 6.37 -2.55 3.30
CA ILE A 65 5.90 -1.31 2.70
C ILE A 65 6.67 -0.16 3.33
N PHE A 66 7.20 0.71 2.48
CA PHE A 66 7.77 1.99 2.87
C PHE A 66 6.89 3.11 2.28
N ILE A 67 6.50 4.06 3.11
CA ILE A 67 5.69 5.22 2.72
C ILE A 67 6.44 6.47 3.12
N SER A 68 6.57 7.41 2.18
CA SER A 68 7.13 8.74 2.41
C SER A 68 6.16 9.77 1.85
N LEU A 69 5.85 10.80 2.62
CA LEU A 69 5.00 11.89 2.17
C LEU A 69 5.44 13.24 2.77
N ILE A 70 5.12 14.31 2.06
CA ILE A 70 5.25 15.67 2.56
C ILE A 70 3.92 16.07 3.21
N ASN A 71 3.93 16.26 4.52
CA ASN A 71 2.74 16.50 5.33
C ASN A 71 2.67 17.96 5.82
N ILE A 72 2.28 18.87 4.95
CA ILE A 72 2.17 20.32 5.24
C ILE A 72 0.68 20.70 5.28
N SER A 73 0.26 21.39 6.34
CA SER A 73 -1.11 21.91 6.46
C SER A 73 -1.42 22.93 5.36
N GLY A 74 -2.64 22.91 4.85
CA GLY A 74 -3.09 23.81 3.79
C GLY A 74 -2.60 23.44 2.38
N GLN A 75 -1.91 22.33 2.21
CA GLN A 75 -1.42 21.87 0.91
C GLN A 75 -1.83 20.42 0.64
N ASN A 76 -2.05 20.11 -0.63
CA ASN A 76 -2.18 18.70 -1.05
C ASN A 76 -0.94 17.91 -0.67
N LYS A 77 -1.14 16.64 -0.36
CA LYS A 77 -0.04 15.75 0.01
C LYS A 77 0.51 15.03 -1.21
N TYR A 78 1.82 14.95 -1.27
CA TYR A 78 2.54 14.21 -2.31
C TYR A 78 3.47 13.21 -1.66
N GLY A 79 3.56 12.05 -2.25
CA GLY A 79 4.37 11.01 -1.65
C GLY A 79 4.71 9.85 -2.57
N LEU A 80 5.38 8.90 -1.97
CA LEU A 80 5.81 7.65 -2.58
C LEU A 80 5.48 6.52 -1.62
N ALA A 81 4.81 5.49 -2.12
CA ALA A 81 4.69 4.20 -1.46
C ALA A 81 5.48 3.15 -2.26
N GLN A 82 6.25 2.33 -1.57
CA GLN A 82 7.02 1.23 -2.15
C GLN A 82 6.70 -0.06 -1.42
N GLY A 83 6.30 -1.08 -2.17
CA GLY A 83 6.10 -2.43 -1.67
C GLY A 83 7.16 -3.37 -2.22
N ASN A 84 7.66 -4.25 -1.34
CA ASN A 84 8.57 -5.33 -1.70
C ASN A 84 8.07 -6.61 -1.05
N TRP A 85 8.02 -7.70 -1.80
CA TRP A 85 7.59 -9.02 -1.32
C TRP A 85 8.20 -10.13 -2.16
N ILE A 86 8.03 -11.35 -1.71
CA ILE A 86 8.37 -12.53 -2.48
C ILE A 86 7.10 -13.03 -3.18
N ASP A 87 7.13 -13.10 -4.50
CA ASP A 87 6.09 -13.79 -5.27
C ASP A 87 6.19 -15.30 -4.99
N SER A 88 5.16 -15.82 -4.37
CA SER A 88 5.15 -17.22 -3.94
C SER A 88 4.96 -18.21 -5.10
N ALA A 89 4.39 -17.80 -6.22
CA ALA A 89 4.25 -18.65 -7.40
C ALA A 89 5.60 -18.89 -8.09
N THR A 90 6.47 -17.89 -8.09
CA THR A 90 7.78 -17.94 -8.78
C THR A 90 8.96 -17.93 -7.81
N ASN A 91 8.70 -17.71 -6.52
CA ASN A 91 9.72 -17.45 -5.49
C ASN A 91 10.69 -16.31 -5.86
N ALA A 92 10.19 -15.33 -6.61
CA ALA A 92 10.98 -14.22 -7.10
C ALA A 92 10.71 -12.93 -6.29
N PRO A 93 11.74 -12.10 -6.06
CA PRO A 93 11.55 -10.79 -5.47
C PRO A 93 10.68 -9.91 -6.37
N THR A 94 9.63 -9.34 -5.79
CA THR A 94 8.70 -8.44 -6.48
C THR A 94 8.71 -7.08 -5.81
N ARG A 95 8.55 -6.04 -6.62
CA ARG A 95 8.55 -4.66 -6.18
C ARG A 95 7.50 -3.84 -6.89
N SER A 96 6.81 -2.97 -6.13
CA SER A 96 5.99 -1.89 -6.66
C SER A 96 6.50 -0.53 -6.18
N SER A 97 6.21 0.51 -6.96
CA SER A 97 6.44 1.91 -6.58
C SER A 97 5.23 2.72 -7.05
N VAL A 98 4.65 3.48 -6.14
CA VAL A 98 3.44 4.28 -6.37
C VAL A 98 3.73 5.72 -5.96
N TRP A 99 3.86 6.62 -6.93
CA TRP A 99 3.87 8.05 -6.68
C TRP A 99 2.44 8.54 -6.60
N PHE A 100 2.12 9.28 -5.58
CA PHE A 100 0.75 9.70 -5.37
C PHE A 100 0.61 11.16 -4.97
N GLN A 101 -0.60 11.66 -5.23
CA GLN A 101 -1.14 12.87 -4.65
C GLN A 101 -2.42 12.50 -3.88
N TRP A 102 -2.54 12.99 -2.67
CA TRP A 102 -3.81 13.07 -1.94
C TRP A 102 -4.28 14.52 -1.99
N ALA A 103 -5.42 14.75 -2.67
CA ALA A 103 -5.97 16.08 -2.92
C ALA A 103 -6.77 16.60 -1.71
N ASN A 104 -6.14 16.58 -0.55
CA ASN A 104 -6.68 17.07 0.70
C ASN A 104 -5.63 17.95 1.40
N THR A 105 -6.10 19.06 1.97
CA THR A 105 -5.25 20.07 2.62
C THR A 105 -5.04 19.83 4.10
N ASP A 106 -5.79 18.90 4.71
CA ASP A 106 -5.66 18.56 6.12
C ASP A 106 -4.31 17.85 6.39
N LEU A 107 -3.82 17.98 7.60
CA LEU A 107 -2.67 17.17 8.02
C LEU A 107 -3.04 15.69 8.04
N VAL A 108 -2.15 14.87 7.57
CA VAL A 108 -2.25 13.42 7.79
C VAL A 108 -1.96 13.13 9.25
N THR A 109 -2.94 12.61 9.95
CA THR A 109 -2.89 12.24 11.37
C THR A 109 -3.03 10.74 11.58
N SER A 110 -3.59 10.04 10.59
CA SER A 110 -3.69 8.58 10.57
C SER A 110 -3.39 8.01 9.20
N ILE A 111 -2.83 6.82 9.20
CA ILE A 111 -2.55 6.02 8.00
C ILE A 111 -3.15 4.65 8.26
N GLN A 112 -4.06 4.24 7.39
CA GLN A 112 -4.62 2.91 7.38
C GLN A 112 -4.04 2.13 6.21
N ILE A 113 -3.59 0.92 6.48
CA ILE A 113 -3.14 -0.05 5.47
C ILE A 113 -4.07 -1.24 5.62
N ASP A 114 -4.95 -1.40 4.64
CA ASP A 114 -5.98 -2.42 4.65
C ASP A 114 -5.71 -3.46 3.56
N PRO A 115 -5.69 -4.73 3.87
CA PRO A 115 -5.84 -5.77 2.87
C PRO A 115 -7.27 -5.69 2.32
N ASN A 116 -7.43 -5.20 1.10
CA ASN A 116 -8.75 -4.97 0.47
C ASN A 116 -9.52 -6.26 0.24
N PHE A 117 -10.09 -6.78 1.32
CA PHE A 117 -11.15 -7.80 1.27
C PHE A 117 -11.96 -7.74 2.56
N ASP A 118 -13.26 -7.66 2.42
CA ASP A 118 -14.28 -7.76 3.49
C ASP A 118 -14.27 -9.13 4.23
N ASP A 119 -13.16 -9.82 4.25
CA ASP A 119 -13.08 -11.13 4.89
C ASP A 119 -12.20 -11.05 6.15
N ALA A 120 -12.80 -11.29 7.29
CA ALA A 120 -12.15 -11.31 8.60
C ALA A 120 -10.98 -12.32 8.75
N ASN A 121 -10.66 -13.05 7.69
CA ASN A 121 -9.63 -14.09 7.67
C ASN A 121 -8.26 -13.57 7.19
N TYR A 122 -8.17 -12.35 6.70
CA TYR A 122 -6.89 -11.77 6.26
C TYR A 122 -6.19 -11.07 7.40
N LYS A 123 -4.95 -11.41 7.63
CA LYS A 123 -4.14 -10.77 8.66
C LYS A 123 -2.66 -10.80 8.35
N TYR A 124 -1.99 -9.80 8.84
CA TYR A 124 -0.54 -9.83 8.95
C TYR A 124 -0.13 -10.71 10.12
N VAL A 125 0.88 -11.54 9.91
CA VAL A 125 1.55 -12.27 10.96
C VAL A 125 2.88 -11.61 11.24
N ASP A 126 3.22 -11.44 12.51
CA ASP A 126 4.47 -10.78 12.96
C ASP A 126 4.74 -9.42 12.28
N ALA A 127 3.72 -8.58 12.17
CA ALA A 127 3.85 -7.28 11.54
C ALA A 127 4.44 -6.25 12.50
N THR A 128 5.36 -5.44 11.97
CA THR A 128 5.95 -4.30 12.68
C THR A 128 5.72 -3.02 11.87
N LEU A 129 5.08 -2.03 12.49
CA LEU A 129 4.94 -0.69 11.95
C LEU A 129 5.90 0.26 12.67
N THR A 130 6.77 0.92 11.89
CA THR A 130 7.63 1.99 12.39
C THR A 130 7.24 3.30 11.71
N VAL A 131 6.93 4.31 12.49
CA VAL A 131 6.64 5.66 12.00
C VAL A 131 7.82 6.56 12.36
N LEU A 132 8.39 7.21 11.35
CA LEU A 132 9.45 8.20 11.51
C LEU A 132 8.86 9.57 11.18
N HIS A 133 9.01 10.49 12.11
CA HIS A 133 8.63 11.90 11.94
C HIS A 133 9.89 12.74 12.00
N SER A 134 10.08 13.62 11.04
CA SER A 134 11.13 14.66 11.14
C SER A 134 10.49 15.92 11.74
N ASP A 135 10.92 16.29 12.90
CA ASP A 135 10.65 17.63 13.42
C ASP A 135 11.37 18.63 12.51
N GLY A 136 10.60 19.37 11.74
CA GLY A 136 11.09 20.37 10.82
C GLY A 136 11.66 21.60 11.56
#